data_c52be4319c29e29d36f6e2cebc86ba11
#
_entry.id   c52be4319c29e29d36f6e2cebc86ba11
#
_cell.length_a   1.000
_cell.length_b   1.000
_cell.length_c   1.000
_cell.angle_alpha   90.00
_cell.angle_beta   90.00
_cell.angle_gamma   90.00
#
_symmetry.space_group_name_H-M   'P 1'
#
loop_
_entity.id
_entity.type
_entity.pdbx_description
1 polymer ?
#
loop_
_entity_poly.entity_id
_entity_poly.type
_entity_poly.pdbx_seq_one_letter_code
_entity_poly.pdbx_strand_id
1 'polypeptide(L)'
;MYKVKMDNRYIYHPWDKTLQINDPKLETELNKNGSFTFSVYPDNPFYNSFTEFKTRIKVISFDEKNNEKEIFCCRVLSEDMDFDGEKTITCEGNMAFLLDSIQRPYSGNYTPDTLFRLFISAHNDQMETEKQFKIGRITVSGEEVKYDESDYSDTRSAIENKLLNVYGGYIRTRKEKDGYYIDYLKEYEDVEGQTIQFGDNVLDISKYIKSDGIKTCIIPIGATNSATGKPITIKSVNNDIDYIYDQAAVDAFGMIFGTVNYSDVESPEILLKQAREYIKDVVNLAITIELTAVDLKDAGFDVKELEIGDKIPVISKPHGIDSYMQISKVSKNLKQADDSKVTLGSTLKALTDKQVNNADSVSLRISEIRSKMYNLPGLSLEPITNEVLEGILN
;
A
#
# COMPACT_ATOMS: atom_id res chain seq x y z
N MET A 1 -16.13 2.45 18.28
CA MET A 1 -16.23 3.92 18.53
C MET A 1 -14.84 4.50 18.66
N TYR A 2 -14.68 5.84 18.41
CA TYR A 2 -13.36 6.46 18.32
C TYR A 2 -13.24 7.69 19.23
N LYS A 3 -12.02 7.94 19.69
CA LYS A 3 -11.60 9.15 20.41
C LYS A 3 -10.33 9.67 19.74
N VAL A 4 -10.04 10.96 19.88
CA VAL A 4 -8.79 11.54 19.39
C VAL A 4 -8.08 12.24 20.53
N LYS A 5 -6.79 11.93 20.68
CA LYS A 5 -5.90 12.57 21.65
C LYS A 5 -4.88 13.44 20.93
N MET A 6 -4.62 14.61 21.50
CA MET A 6 -3.45 15.42 21.23
C MET A 6 -2.50 15.20 22.40
N ASP A 7 -1.32 14.65 22.12
CA ASP A 7 -0.41 14.12 23.13
C ASP A 7 -1.11 13.12 24.05
N ASN A 8 -1.49 13.51 25.25
CA ASN A 8 -2.21 12.65 26.19
C ASN A 8 -3.59 13.21 26.60
N ARG A 9 -4.07 14.27 25.95
CA ARG A 9 -5.35 14.93 26.23
C ARG A 9 -6.34 14.67 25.11
N TYR A 10 -7.61 14.42 25.44
CA TYR A 10 -8.64 14.26 24.42
C TYR A 10 -8.95 15.62 23.80
N ILE A 11 -8.94 15.67 22.47
CA ILE A 11 -9.45 16.78 21.66
C ILE A 11 -10.80 16.41 21.03
N TYR A 12 -11.10 15.12 20.98
CA TYR A 12 -12.39 14.60 20.60
C TYR A 12 -12.80 13.44 21.50
N HIS A 13 -14.02 13.53 22.01
CA HIS A 13 -14.67 12.49 22.77
C HIS A 13 -16.16 12.42 22.40
N PRO A 14 -16.73 11.28 21.99
CA PRO A 14 -18.08 11.20 21.41
C PRO A 14 -19.18 11.68 22.38
N TRP A 15 -18.93 11.62 23.68
CA TRP A 15 -19.91 12.01 24.72
C TRP A 15 -19.62 13.37 25.37
N ASP A 16 -18.55 14.06 24.99
CA ASP A 16 -18.23 15.39 25.51
C ASP A 16 -18.50 16.44 24.43
N LYS A 17 -19.49 17.30 24.70
CA LYS A 17 -19.91 18.36 23.76
C LYS A 17 -18.88 19.46 23.56
N THR A 18 -17.92 19.60 24.48
CA THR A 18 -16.85 20.61 24.39
C THR A 18 -15.64 20.10 23.62
N LEU A 19 -15.50 18.76 23.50
CA LEU A 19 -14.42 18.10 22.80
C LEU A 19 -14.93 17.54 21.46
N GLN A 20 -15.28 18.44 20.55
CA GLN A 20 -15.81 18.06 19.23
C GLN A 20 -14.85 18.47 18.14
N ILE A 21 -14.74 17.60 17.13
CA ILE A 21 -14.07 17.87 15.85
C ILE A 21 -15.06 17.52 14.73
N ASN A 22 -14.87 18.04 13.53
CA ASN A 22 -15.72 17.74 12.38
C ASN A 22 -14.95 16.98 11.31
N ASP A 23 -15.68 16.21 10.51
CA ASP A 23 -15.18 15.42 9.38
C ASP A 23 -13.87 14.66 9.64
N PRO A 24 -13.77 13.93 10.78
CA PRO A 24 -12.55 13.20 11.10
C PRO A 24 -12.36 12.01 10.16
N LYS A 25 -11.43 12.14 9.22
CA LYS A 25 -11.16 11.17 8.19
C LYS A 25 -9.76 10.58 8.33
N LEU A 26 -9.69 9.27 8.55
CA LEU A 26 -8.47 8.50 8.61
C LEU A 26 -8.28 7.74 7.30
N GLU A 27 -7.16 7.96 6.63
CA GLU A 27 -6.77 7.21 5.44
C GLU A 27 -5.48 6.45 5.68
N THR A 28 -5.49 5.17 5.39
CA THR A 28 -4.31 4.29 5.42
C THR A 28 -4.19 3.56 4.08
N GLU A 29 -2.97 3.43 3.59
CA GLU A 29 -2.65 2.77 2.33
C GLU A 29 -1.34 2.00 2.47
N LEU A 30 -1.23 0.87 1.78
CA LEU A 30 -0.03 0.03 1.80
C LEU A 30 1.20 0.84 1.37
N ASN A 31 2.28 0.70 2.13
CA ASN A 31 3.53 1.42 1.88
C ASN A 31 3.42 2.95 1.86
N LYS A 32 2.38 3.55 2.45
CA LYS A 32 2.24 5.01 2.57
C LYS A 32 2.20 5.42 4.04
N ASN A 33 2.47 6.70 4.28
CA ASN A 33 2.48 7.24 5.64
C ASN A 33 1.11 7.18 6.31
N GLY A 34 0.03 7.19 5.51
CA GLY A 34 -1.32 7.42 5.99
C GLY A 34 -1.56 8.89 6.37
N SER A 35 -2.81 9.29 6.51
CA SER A 35 -3.20 10.64 6.89
C SER A 35 -4.40 10.63 7.81
N PHE A 36 -4.50 11.65 8.64
CA PHE A 36 -5.68 11.92 9.44
C PHE A 36 -6.04 13.39 9.29
N THR A 37 -7.23 13.70 8.81
CA THR A 37 -7.71 15.06 8.60
C THR A 37 -8.99 15.28 9.40
N PHE A 38 -9.11 16.42 10.03
CA PHE A 38 -10.30 16.83 10.78
C PHE A 38 -10.40 18.34 10.85
N SER A 39 -11.60 18.86 11.07
CA SER A 39 -11.80 20.26 11.33
C SER A 39 -12.12 20.52 12.80
N VAL A 40 -11.75 21.71 13.28
CA VAL A 40 -12.01 22.17 14.64
C VAL A 40 -12.47 23.63 14.65
N TYR A 41 -13.46 23.93 15.48
CA TYR A 41 -14.02 25.29 15.68
C TYR A 41 -13.48 25.96 16.95
N PRO A 42 -13.62 27.29 17.06
CA PRO A 42 -13.14 28.09 18.23
C PRO A 42 -13.68 27.65 19.59
N ASP A 43 -14.81 26.94 19.65
CA ASP A 43 -15.41 26.39 20.87
C ASP A 43 -14.67 25.19 21.44
N ASN A 44 -13.84 24.52 20.64
CA ASN A 44 -12.97 23.45 21.12
C ASN A 44 -11.81 24.08 21.94
N PRO A 45 -11.57 23.64 23.19
CA PRO A 45 -10.50 24.20 24.03
C PRO A 45 -9.09 24.13 23.45
N PHE A 46 -8.89 23.23 22.46
CA PHE A 46 -7.60 23.01 21.83
C PHE A 46 -7.44 23.71 20.47
N TYR A 47 -8.38 24.54 20.07
CA TYR A 47 -8.40 25.25 18.78
C TYR A 47 -7.08 25.94 18.42
N ASN A 48 -6.38 26.54 19.41
CA ASN A 48 -5.10 27.24 19.20
C ASN A 48 -3.88 26.44 19.69
N SER A 49 -4.01 25.13 19.82
CA SER A 49 -2.96 24.30 20.43
C SER A 49 -2.17 23.45 19.42
N PHE A 50 -2.49 23.54 18.13
CA PHE A 50 -1.81 22.80 17.10
C PHE A 50 -0.50 23.49 16.69
N THR A 51 0.54 22.71 16.46
CA THR A 51 1.84 23.19 15.98
C THR A 51 2.36 22.18 14.97
N GLU A 52 2.62 22.65 13.75
CA GLU A 52 3.15 21.84 12.65
C GLU A 52 4.44 21.12 13.05
N PHE A 53 4.59 19.88 12.61
CA PHE A 53 5.70 18.95 12.86
C PHE A 53 5.97 18.61 14.35
N LYS A 54 5.27 19.24 15.30
CA LYS A 54 5.45 19.03 16.75
C LYS A 54 4.28 18.31 17.40
N THR A 55 3.06 18.80 17.16
CA THR A 55 1.86 18.25 17.82
C THR A 55 1.60 16.82 17.35
N ARG A 56 1.50 15.90 18.30
CA ARG A 56 1.18 14.49 18.07
C ARG A 56 -0.31 14.23 18.26
N ILE A 57 -0.92 13.61 17.29
CA ILE A 57 -2.33 13.23 17.31
C ILE A 57 -2.42 11.70 17.29
N LYS A 58 -3.30 11.15 18.14
CA LYS A 58 -3.55 9.70 18.24
C LYS A 58 -5.03 9.44 18.02
N VAL A 59 -5.32 8.53 17.12
CA VAL A 59 -6.66 8.00 16.92
C VAL A 59 -6.78 6.73 17.74
N ILE A 60 -7.79 6.69 18.59
CA ILE A 60 -8.01 5.61 19.56
C ILE A 60 -9.36 4.96 19.22
N SER A 61 -9.38 3.67 18.96
CA SER A 61 -10.61 2.89 19.00
C SER A 61 -10.88 2.41 20.43
N PHE A 62 -12.14 2.26 20.79
CA PHE A 62 -12.51 1.72 22.09
C PHE A 62 -13.80 0.87 22.00
N ASP A 63 -13.86 -0.15 22.84
CA ASP A 63 -15.01 -1.05 22.96
C ASP A 63 -16.04 -0.56 23.99
N GLU A 64 -17.11 -1.32 24.18
CA GLU A 64 -18.16 -1.04 25.18
C GLU A 64 -17.64 -1.03 26.62
N LYS A 65 -16.54 -1.75 26.88
CA LYS A 65 -15.87 -1.79 28.21
C LYS A 65 -14.86 -0.65 28.36
N ASN A 66 -14.79 0.25 27.37
CA ASN A 66 -13.81 1.35 27.31
C ASN A 66 -12.34 0.89 27.28
N ASN A 67 -12.07 -0.31 26.75
CA ASN A 67 -10.71 -0.72 26.46
C ASN A 67 -10.22 0.05 25.22
N GLU A 68 -9.20 0.85 25.40
CA GLU A 68 -8.63 1.72 24.37
C GLU A 68 -7.50 1.02 23.60
N LYS A 69 -7.53 1.10 22.27
CA LYS A 69 -6.46 0.68 21.36
C LYS A 69 -6.08 1.85 20.47
N GLU A 70 -4.81 2.26 20.49
CA GLU A 70 -4.28 3.22 19.50
C GLU A 70 -4.23 2.53 18.13
N ILE A 71 -5.01 3.04 17.18
CA ILE A 71 -5.08 2.51 15.81
C ILE A 71 -4.25 3.32 14.81
N PHE A 72 -3.98 4.61 15.12
CA PHE A 72 -3.16 5.46 14.30
C PHE A 72 -2.50 6.55 15.14
N CYS A 73 -1.25 6.85 14.84
CA CYS A 73 -0.53 7.97 15.41
C CYS A 73 0.11 8.79 14.30
N CYS A 74 0.00 10.11 14.40
CA CYS A 74 0.45 11.04 13.39
C CYS A 74 0.97 12.34 14.02
N ARG A 75 1.59 13.18 13.21
CA ARG A 75 1.94 14.55 13.55
C ARG A 75 1.15 15.54 12.70
N VAL A 76 0.88 16.71 13.21
CA VAL A 76 0.29 17.81 12.45
C VAL A 76 1.26 18.21 11.34
N LEU A 77 0.78 18.23 10.09
CA LEU A 77 1.52 18.63 8.91
C LEU A 77 1.17 20.06 8.50
N SER A 78 -0.13 20.39 8.47
CA SER A 78 -0.61 21.75 8.14
C SER A 78 -1.87 22.09 8.92
N GLU A 79 -2.07 23.39 9.10
CA GLU A 79 -3.26 24.02 9.65
C GLU A 79 -3.76 25.06 8.64
N ASP A 80 -4.97 24.88 8.12
CA ASP A 80 -5.64 25.79 7.21
C ASP A 80 -6.89 26.35 7.88
N MET A 81 -7.08 27.67 7.86
CA MET A 81 -8.23 28.33 8.46
C MET A 81 -9.07 29.02 7.39
N ASP A 82 -10.36 28.76 7.40
CA ASP A 82 -11.30 29.39 6.49
C ASP A 82 -11.82 30.75 7.02
N PHE A 83 -12.71 31.37 6.24
CA PHE A 83 -13.31 32.68 6.58
C PHE A 83 -14.18 32.64 7.84
N ASP A 84 -14.83 31.52 8.13
CA ASP A 84 -15.75 31.36 9.27
C ASP A 84 -15.00 30.93 10.53
N GLY A 85 -13.69 30.77 10.44
CA GLY A 85 -12.82 30.40 11.57
C GLY A 85 -12.78 28.89 11.82
N GLU A 86 -13.26 28.05 10.88
CA GLU A 86 -13.02 26.62 10.92
C GLU A 86 -11.56 26.35 10.56
N LYS A 87 -10.87 25.59 11.38
CA LYS A 87 -9.51 25.14 11.11
C LYS A 87 -9.53 23.70 10.64
N THR A 88 -9.02 23.44 9.45
CA THR A 88 -8.73 22.10 8.94
C THR A 88 -7.31 21.71 9.33
N ILE A 89 -7.18 20.63 10.09
CA ILE A 89 -5.91 20.08 10.53
C ILE A 89 -5.60 18.82 9.71
N THR A 90 -4.51 18.88 8.98
CA THR A 90 -3.99 17.73 8.22
C THR A 90 -2.81 17.13 8.96
N CYS A 91 -2.86 15.81 9.18
CA CYS A 91 -1.81 15.07 9.88
C CYS A 91 -1.27 13.94 8.99
N GLU A 92 0.02 13.66 9.13
CA GLU A 92 0.70 12.52 8.49
C GLU A 92 1.15 11.48 9.50
N GLY A 93 1.01 10.19 9.15
CA GLY A 93 1.33 9.08 10.04
C GLY A 93 2.81 8.92 10.35
N ASN A 94 3.11 8.15 11.38
CA ASN A 94 4.47 7.98 11.93
C ASN A 94 5.52 7.55 10.92
N MET A 95 5.16 6.83 9.85
CA MET A 95 6.11 6.44 8.80
C MET A 95 6.77 7.67 8.13
N ALA A 96 6.12 8.84 8.20
CA ALA A 96 6.68 10.10 7.71
C ALA A 96 7.95 10.54 8.45
N PHE A 97 8.21 10.05 9.66
CA PHE A 97 9.47 10.36 10.38
C PHE A 97 10.70 9.85 9.63
N LEU A 98 10.55 8.83 8.79
CA LEU A 98 11.64 8.36 7.93
C LEU A 98 12.08 9.41 6.88
N LEU A 99 11.26 10.43 6.61
CA LEU A 99 11.63 11.58 5.76
C LEU A 99 12.50 12.60 6.50
N ASP A 100 12.49 12.59 7.84
CA ASP A 100 13.21 13.56 8.66
C ASP A 100 14.72 13.21 8.81
N SER A 101 15.13 12.00 8.43
CA SER A 101 16.49 11.50 8.57
C SER A 101 17.15 11.20 7.23
N ILE A 102 18.46 11.34 7.17
CA ILE A 102 19.25 11.17 5.96
C ILE A 102 20.17 9.96 6.08
N GLN A 103 20.12 9.07 5.11
CA GLN A 103 21.13 8.04 4.92
C GLN A 103 22.41 8.66 4.38
N ARG A 104 23.53 8.36 5.03
CA ARG A 104 24.85 8.79 4.61
C ARG A 104 25.47 7.75 3.70
N PRO A 105 26.50 8.08 2.94
CA PRO A 105 27.22 7.13 2.11
C PRO A 105 27.61 5.87 2.89
N TYR A 106 27.40 4.71 2.28
CA TYR A 106 27.74 3.42 2.85
C TYR A 106 28.20 2.44 1.78
N SER A 107 29.07 1.52 2.15
CA SER A 107 29.50 0.43 1.28
C SER A 107 29.59 -0.88 2.05
N GLY A 108 29.32 -1.98 1.39
CA GLY A 108 29.31 -3.31 1.99
C GLY A 108 28.40 -4.28 1.25
N ASN A 109 28.37 -5.48 1.76
CA ASN A 109 27.46 -6.53 1.29
C ASN A 109 26.29 -6.65 2.27
N TYR A 110 25.08 -6.58 1.75
CA TYR A 110 23.86 -6.58 2.57
C TYR A 110 22.79 -7.51 1.96
N THR A 111 22.13 -8.26 2.83
CA THR A 111 20.84 -8.86 2.53
C THR A 111 19.71 -7.81 2.74
N PRO A 112 18.48 -8.04 2.25
CA PRO A 112 17.38 -7.11 2.53
C PRO A 112 17.15 -6.84 4.01
N ASP A 113 17.29 -7.86 4.87
CA ASP A 113 17.18 -7.74 6.33
C ASP A 113 18.27 -6.84 6.90
N THR A 114 19.53 -7.10 6.56
CA THR A 114 20.66 -6.33 7.11
C THR A 114 20.66 -4.88 6.60
N LEU A 115 20.25 -4.66 5.36
CA LEU A 115 20.13 -3.32 4.80
C LEU A 115 18.99 -2.52 5.44
N PHE A 116 17.85 -3.16 5.68
CA PHE A 116 16.73 -2.53 6.39
C PHE A 116 17.14 -2.13 7.81
N ARG A 117 17.84 -3.00 8.55
CA ARG A 117 18.36 -2.69 9.88
C ARG A 117 19.36 -1.54 9.86
N LEU A 118 20.25 -1.48 8.87
CA LEU A 118 21.17 -0.36 8.68
C LEU A 118 20.41 0.97 8.55
N PHE A 119 19.40 1.01 7.69
CA PHE A 119 18.62 2.23 7.46
C PHE A 119 17.85 2.68 8.70
N ILE A 120 17.22 1.76 9.44
CA ILE A 120 16.49 2.10 10.66
C ILE A 120 17.46 2.49 11.79
N SER A 121 18.63 1.85 11.91
CA SER A 121 19.65 2.28 12.87
C SER A 121 20.12 3.71 12.59
N ALA A 122 20.47 4.01 11.35
CA ALA A 122 20.90 5.35 10.95
C ALA A 122 19.80 6.41 11.14
N HIS A 123 18.53 6.05 10.95
CA HIS A 123 17.39 6.90 11.30
C HIS A 123 17.34 7.16 12.81
N ASN A 124 17.37 6.11 13.62
CA ASN A 124 17.26 6.22 15.06
C ASN A 124 18.40 7.05 15.69
N ASP A 125 19.61 6.95 15.15
CA ASP A 125 20.78 7.72 15.60
C ASP A 125 20.63 9.24 15.40
N GLN A 126 19.72 9.64 14.50
CA GLN A 126 19.47 11.06 14.16
C GLN A 126 18.22 11.62 14.83
N MET A 127 17.33 10.75 15.32
CA MET A 127 16.00 11.13 15.75
C MET A 127 15.83 11.09 17.26
N GLU A 128 14.97 11.97 17.77
CA GLU A 128 14.49 11.93 19.16
C GLU A 128 13.75 10.62 19.41
N THR A 129 13.82 10.12 20.65
CA THR A 129 13.25 8.82 21.07
C THR A 129 11.79 8.61 20.62
N GLU A 130 11.01 9.69 20.55
CA GLU A 130 9.60 9.64 20.17
C GLU A 130 9.37 9.35 18.68
N LYS A 131 10.39 9.59 17.84
CA LYS A 131 10.36 9.35 16.40
C LYS A 131 11.11 8.07 16.00
N GLN A 132 11.77 7.42 16.96
CA GLN A 132 12.54 6.19 16.71
C GLN A 132 11.63 4.98 16.54
N PHE A 133 12.12 4.02 15.77
CA PHE A 133 11.46 2.74 15.56
C PHE A 133 12.31 1.59 16.07
N LYS A 134 11.67 0.67 16.78
CA LYS A 134 12.24 -0.64 17.03
C LYS A 134 12.02 -1.53 15.81
N ILE A 135 13.01 -2.36 15.51
CA ILE A 135 12.87 -3.35 14.45
C ILE A 135 11.85 -4.40 14.90
N GLY A 136 10.82 -4.57 14.10
CA GLY A 136 9.80 -5.59 14.27
C GLY A 136 10.11 -6.85 13.46
N ARG A 137 9.08 -7.38 12.78
CA ARG A 137 9.22 -8.57 11.96
C ARG A 137 9.84 -8.21 10.59
N ILE A 138 10.81 -9.01 10.18
CA ILE A 138 11.36 -8.96 8.82
C ILE A 138 11.16 -10.35 8.21
N THR A 139 10.37 -10.44 7.15
CA THR A 139 10.08 -11.70 6.44
C THR A 139 10.51 -11.66 4.98
N VAL A 140 10.97 -10.51 4.50
CA VAL A 140 11.58 -10.38 3.18
C VAL A 140 12.98 -10.99 3.24
N SER A 141 13.28 -11.86 2.29
CA SER A 141 14.58 -12.51 2.15
C SER A 141 15.12 -12.29 0.74
N GLY A 142 16.43 -12.28 0.60
CA GLY A 142 17.14 -12.14 -0.67
C GLY A 142 18.61 -12.48 -0.51
N GLU A 143 19.29 -12.57 -1.62
CA GLU A 143 20.74 -12.79 -1.63
C GLU A 143 21.48 -11.54 -1.14
N GLU A 144 22.70 -11.76 -0.69
CA GLU A 144 23.61 -10.69 -0.32
C GLU A 144 24.06 -9.95 -1.59
N VAL A 145 23.87 -8.63 -1.62
CA VAL A 145 24.25 -7.76 -2.74
C VAL A 145 25.22 -6.73 -2.23
N LYS A 146 26.25 -6.45 -3.06
CA LYS A 146 27.19 -5.39 -2.80
C LYS A 146 26.57 -4.03 -3.11
N TYR A 147 26.62 -3.13 -2.16
CA TYR A 147 26.25 -1.72 -2.31
C TYR A 147 27.49 -0.86 -2.14
N ASP A 148 27.55 0.21 -2.92
CA ASP A 148 28.57 1.25 -2.83
C ASP A 148 27.89 2.60 -3.11
N GLU A 149 27.22 3.12 -2.09
CA GLU A 149 26.38 4.31 -2.20
C GLU A 149 27.16 5.55 -1.75
N SER A 150 27.27 6.50 -2.64
CA SER A 150 27.93 7.80 -2.41
C SER A 150 26.95 8.92 -2.12
N ASP A 151 25.66 8.71 -2.40
CA ASP A 151 24.65 9.74 -2.35
C ASP A 151 23.96 9.82 -0.99
N TYR A 152 23.41 10.99 -0.72
CA TYR A 152 22.58 11.26 0.45
C TYR A 152 21.12 11.19 0.03
N SER A 153 20.32 10.39 0.73
CA SER A 153 18.88 10.31 0.51
C SER A 153 18.15 10.25 1.86
N ASP A 154 16.92 10.73 1.92
CA ASP A 154 16.13 10.48 3.12
C ASP A 154 15.89 8.97 3.31
N THR A 155 15.69 8.57 4.57
CA THR A 155 15.56 7.13 4.91
C THR A 155 14.37 6.49 4.21
N ARG A 156 13.28 7.24 4.02
CA ARG A 156 12.09 6.72 3.34
C ARG A 156 12.38 6.39 1.87
N SER A 157 13.03 7.31 1.16
CA SER A 157 13.44 7.12 -0.23
C SER A 157 14.48 6.00 -0.38
N ALA A 158 15.42 5.88 0.56
CA ALA A 158 16.38 4.78 0.57
C ALA A 158 15.67 3.41 0.69
N ILE A 159 14.72 3.27 1.62
CA ILE A 159 13.93 2.05 1.78
C ILE A 159 13.11 1.76 0.50
N GLU A 160 12.48 2.78 -0.08
CA GLU A 160 11.69 2.60 -1.29
C GLU A 160 12.53 2.12 -2.46
N ASN A 161 13.65 2.81 -2.72
CA ASN A 161 14.48 2.54 -3.89
C ASN A 161 15.32 1.27 -3.75
N LYS A 162 15.86 0.98 -2.57
CA LYS A 162 16.81 -0.13 -2.36
C LYS A 162 16.15 -1.40 -1.85
N LEU A 163 14.96 -1.31 -1.27
CA LEU A 163 14.27 -2.46 -0.69
C LEU A 163 12.94 -2.74 -1.37
N LEU A 164 11.98 -1.81 -1.34
CA LEU A 164 10.64 -2.08 -1.87
C LEU A 164 10.65 -2.27 -3.39
N ASN A 165 11.35 -1.42 -4.13
CA ASN A 165 11.42 -1.51 -5.59
C ASN A 165 12.27 -2.71 -6.07
N VAL A 166 13.18 -3.22 -5.23
CA VAL A 166 14.09 -4.31 -5.58
C VAL A 166 13.58 -5.68 -5.12
N TYR A 167 13.09 -5.77 -3.89
CA TYR A 167 12.68 -7.03 -3.27
C TYR A 167 11.17 -7.14 -3.06
N GLY A 168 10.45 -6.04 -3.33
CA GLY A 168 9.02 -5.95 -3.04
C GLY A 168 8.71 -5.94 -1.55
N GLY A 169 7.48 -6.30 -1.20
CA GLY A 169 7.04 -6.38 0.18
C GLY A 169 6.41 -5.10 0.72
N TYR A 170 6.22 -5.08 2.03
CA TYR A 170 5.44 -4.06 2.71
C TYR A 170 6.14 -3.57 3.96
N ILE A 171 6.09 -2.25 4.18
CA ILE A 171 6.49 -1.63 5.44
C ILE A 171 5.24 -1.30 6.24
N ARG A 172 5.27 -1.65 7.53
CA ARG A 172 4.20 -1.37 8.47
C ARG A 172 4.77 -0.84 9.77
N THR A 173 4.17 0.24 10.27
CA THR A 173 4.41 0.69 11.64
C THR A 173 3.28 0.23 12.56
N ARG A 174 3.62 -0.16 13.79
CA ARG A 174 2.65 -0.58 14.79
C ARG A 174 3.07 -0.17 16.19
N LYS A 175 2.08 0.08 17.05
CA LYS A 175 2.30 0.40 18.46
C LYS A 175 2.32 -0.87 19.31
N GLU A 176 3.35 -0.99 20.12
CA GLU A 176 3.45 -1.96 21.21
C GLU A 176 3.59 -1.23 22.55
N LYS A 177 3.56 -1.99 23.66
CA LYS A 177 3.64 -1.42 25.02
C LYS A 177 4.86 -0.54 25.24
N ASP A 178 5.98 -0.89 24.62
CA ASP A 178 7.31 -0.33 24.86
C ASP A 178 7.83 0.56 23.72
N GLY A 179 6.99 0.88 22.72
CA GLY A 179 7.36 1.79 21.63
C GLY A 179 6.66 1.54 20.31
N TYR A 180 7.14 2.19 19.28
CA TYR A 180 6.72 1.97 17.90
C TYR A 180 7.68 0.99 17.23
N TYR A 181 7.10 0.02 16.55
CA TYR A 181 7.83 -0.97 15.78
C TYR A 181 7.63 -0.72 14.29
N ILE A 182 8.65 -1.03 13.50
CA ILE A 182 8.58 -1.04 12.05
C ILE A 182 8.89 -2.45 11.56
N ASP A 183 7.98 -3.00 10.76
CA ASP A 183 8.07 -4.31 10.15
C ASP A 183 8.42 -4.17 8.66
N TYR A 184 9.15 -5.14 8.09
CA TYR A 184 9.35 -5.30 6.66
C TYR A 184 8.90 -6.70 6.24
N LEU A 185 7.70 -6.77 5.67
CA LEU A 185 6.98 -8.02 5.43
C LEU A 185 6.98 -8.37 3.95
N LYS A 186 7.23 -9.63 3.61
CA LYS A 186 7.02 -10.13 2.25
C LYS A 186 5.53 -10.15 1.90
N GLU A 187 4.71 -10.59 2.85
CA GLU A 187 3.25 -10.65 2.76
C GLU A 187 2.65 -10.40 4.13
N TYR A 188 1.42 -9.89 4.14
CA TYR A 188 0.61 -9.88 5.36
C TYR A 188 0.05 -11.28 5.61
N GLU A 189 -0.22 -11.58 6.88
CA GLU A 189 -0.83 -12.85 7.27
C GLU A 189 -2.29 -12.90 6.78
N ASP A 190 -2.76 -14.10 6.44
CA ASP A 190 -4.18 -14.33 6.21
C ASP A 190 -4.93 -14.10 7.51
N VAL A 191 -6.00 -13.34 7.46
CA VAL A 191 -6.79 -13.02 8.62
C VAL A 191 -8.16 -13.67 8.51
N GLU A 192 -8.47 -14.52 9.44
CA GLU A 192 -9.86 -14.93 9.68
C GLU A 192 -10.59 -13.76 10.38
N GLY A 193 -11.57 -13.22 9.73
CA GLY A 193 -12.28 -12.05 10.23
C GLY A 193 -13.62 -11.89 9.56
N GLN A 194 -13.88 -10.70 9.06
CA GLN A 194 -15.08 -10.41 8.30
C GLN A 194 -14.98 -10.98 6.88
N THR A 195 -16.12 -11.36 6.32
CA THR A 195 -16.30 -11.59 4.89
C THR A 195 -16.97 -10.36 4.29
N ILE A 196 -16.45 -9.86 3.18
CA ILE A 196 -17.13 -8.83 2.39
C ILE A 196 -18.05 -9.53 1.40
N GLN A 197 -19.37 -9.35 1.57
CA GLN A 197 -20.37 -10.05 0.78
C GLN A 197 -21.40 -9.08 0.21
N PHE A 198 -21.61 -9.18 -1.11
CA PHE A 198 -22.68 -8.44 -1.79
C PHE A 198 -24.07 -8.84 -1.27
N GLY A 199 -24.83 -7.85 -0.86
CA GLY A 199 -26.14 -8.02 -0.24
C GLY A 199 -26.12 -8.06 1.30
N ASP A 200 -24.92 -8.10 1.93
CA ASP A 200 -24.78 -8.06 3.39
C ASP A 200 -24.14 -6.74 3.84
N ASN A 201 -22.83 -6.56 3.62
CA ASN A 201 -22.08 -5.41 4.12
C ASN A 201 -21.41 -4.57 3.03
N VAL A 202 -21.62 -4.89 1.76
CA VAL A 202 -21.17 -4.06 0.63
C VAL A 202 -22.25 -3.04 0.30
N LEU A 203 -21.89 -1.76 0.35
CA LEU A 203 -22.77 -0.65 -0.04
C LEU A 203 -22.61 -0.30 -1.53
N ASP A 204 -21.38 -0.32 -2.03
CA ASP A 204 -21.05 -0.03 -3.41
C ASP A 204 -19.82 -0.82 -3.86
N ILE A 205 -19.74 -1.14 -5.13
CA ILE A 205 -18.61 -1.84 -5.72
C ILE A 205 -18.29 -1.26 -7.10
N SER A 206 -17.06 -0.85 -7.27
CA SER A 206 -16.50 -0.43 -8.54
C SER A 206 -15.29 -1.28 -8.86
N LYS A 207 -15.29 -1.87 -10.04
CA LYS A 207 -14.17 -2.68 -10.53
C LYS A 207 -13.56 -1.97 -11.74
N TYR A 208 -12.28 -1.67 -11.68
CA TYR A 208 -11.56 -1.11 -12.81
C TYR A 208 -10.20 -1.78 -13.00
N ILE A 209 -9.73 -1.75 -14.24
CA ILE A 209 -8.41 -2.24 -14.62
C ILE A 209 -7.55 -1.01 -14.88
N LYS A 210 -6.48 -0.83 -14.10
CA LYS A 210 -5.48 0.19 -14.38
C LYS A 210 -4.67 -0.20 -15.61
N SER A 211 -5.09 0.27 -16.77
CA SER A 211 -4.41 -0.04 -18.04
C SER A 211 -3.09 0.70 -18.22
N ASP A 212 -2.92 1.86 -17.61
CA ASP A 212 -1.72 2.70 -17.68
C ASP A 212 -0.50 2.10 -16.96
N GLY A 213 -0.71 1.22 -16.00
CA GLY A 213 0.34 0.51 -15.25
C GLY A 213 0.67 -0.88 -15.76
N ILE A 214 -0.14 -1.45 -16.67
CA ILE A 214 0.05 -2.84 -17.12
C ILE A 214 1.31 -2.96 -17.96
N LYS A 215 2.21 -3.87 -17.55
CA LYS A 215 3.35 -4.32 -18.32
C LYS A 215 3.34 -5.85 -18.34
N THR A 216 3.23 -6.42 -19.53
CA THR A 216 3.23 -7.89 -19.69
C THR A 216 4.61 -8.41 -20.06
N CYS A 217 5.49 -7.53 -20.51
CA CYS A 217 6.88 -7.79 -20.86
C CYS A 217 7.78 -6.76 -20.18
N ILE A 218 8.88 -7.21 -19.58
CA ILE A 218 9.84 -6.34 -18.87
C ILE A 218 11.23 -6.53 -19.44
N ILE A 219 11.89 -5.41 -19.77
CA ILE A 219 13.30 -5.36 -20.11
C ILE A 219 14.05 -4.88 -18.85
N PRO A 220 14.74 -5.76 -18.12
CA PRO A 220 15.54 -5.36 -16.97
C PRO A 220 16.89 -4.81 -17.45
N ILE A 221 17.31 -3.71 -16.81
CA ILE A 221 18.54 -2.99 -17.11
C ILE A 221 19.36 -2.98 -15.83
N GLY A 222 20.54 -3.61 -15.85
CA GLY A 222 21.47 -3.66 -14.72
C GLY A 222 22.46 -2.49 -14.71
N ALA A 223 23.48 -2.61 -13.85
CA ALA A 223 24.56 -1.64 -13.73
C ALA A 223 25.26 -1.38 -15.08
N THR A 224 25.84 -0.21 -15.24
CA THR A 224 26.68 0.09 -16.40
C THR A 224 28.03 -0.58 -16.23
N ASN A 225 28.40 -1.47 -17.15
CA ASN A 225 29.71 -2.10 -17.17
C ASN A 225 30.79 -1.02 -17.49
N SER A 226 31.70 -0.79 -16.55
CA SER A 226 32.73 0.25 -16.65
C SER A 226 33.73 0.04 -17.81
N ALA A 227 33.91 -1.20 -18.23
CA ALA A 227 34.83 -1.53 -19.34
C ALA A 227 34.21 -1.30 -20.71
N THR A 228 32.89 -1.46 -20.85
CA THR A 228 32.21 -1.36 -22.15
C THR A 228 31.33 -0.13 -22.29
N GLY A 229 31.02 0.57 -21.19
CA GLY A 229 30.07 1.68 -21.15
C GLY A 229 28.61 1.28 -21.43
N LYS A 230 28.29 -0.01 -21.47
CA LYS A 230 26.95 -0.52 -21.76
C LYS A 230 26.29 -1.08 -20.52
N PRO A 231 24.97 -0.95 -20.40
CA PRO A 231 24.25 -1.57 -19.28
C PRO A 231 24.29 -3.10 -19.38
N ILE A 232 24.31 -3.74 -18.24
CA ILE A 232 24.15 -5.20 -18.12
C ILE A 232 22.73 -5.56 -18.48
N THR A 233 22.58 -6.61 -19.28
CA THR A 233 21.28 -7.16 -19.70
C THR A 233 21.23 -8.65 -19.40
N ILE A 234 20.04 -9.24 -19.45
CA ILE A 234 19.82 -10.67 -19.20
C ILE A 234 20.10 -11.57 -20.43
N LYS A 235 20.55 -11.00 -21.56
CA LYS A 235 20.73 -11.76 -22.82
C LYS A 235 21.60 -13.01 -22.65
N SER A 236 22.72 -12.91 -21.95
CA SER A 236 23.66 -14.02 -21.76
C SER A 236 23.09 -15.22 -21.01
N VAL A 237 22.03 -15.01 -20.21
CA VAL A 237 21.41 -16.03 -19.35
C VAL A 237 19.94 -16.32 -19.71
N ASN A 238 19.44 -15.70 -20.79
CA ASN A 238 18.04 -15.78 -21.22
C ASN A 238 17.90 -16.03 -22.73
N ASN A 239 18.70 -16.96 -23.27
CA ASN A 239 18.65 -17.38 -24.68
C ASN A 239 18.78 -16.23 -25.69
N ASP A 240 19.65 -15.26 -25.41
CA ASP A 240 19.87 -14.02 -26.19
C ASP A 240 18.66 -13.07 -26.29
N ILE A 241 17.67 -13.28 -25.41
CA ILE A 241 16.49 -12.42 -25.28
C ILE A 241 16.71 -11.45 -24.12
N ASP A 242 16.46 -10.14 -24.34
CA ASP A 242 16.69 -9.09 -23.34
C ASP A 242 15.46 -8.78 -22.47
N TYR A 243 14.36 -9.47 -22.67
CA TYR A 243 13.14 -9.29 -21.89
C TYR A 243 12.62 -10.61 -21.32
N ILE A 244 11.78 -10.50 -20.33
CA ILE A 244 10.94 -11.57 -19.81
C ILE A 244 9.48 -11.18 -19.96
N TYR A 245 8.57 -12.13 -19.90
CA TYR A 245 7.14 -11.91 -19.99
C TYR A 245 6.36 -12.85 -19.07
N ASP A 246 5.17 -12.43 -18.69
CA ASP A 246 4.18 -13.30 -18.06
C ASP A 246 3.20 -13.79 -19.12
N GLN A 247 3.15 -15.10 -19.35
CA GLN A 247 2.36 -15.68 -20.44
C GLN A 247 0.87 -15.42 -20.26
N ALA A 248 0.35 -15.54 -19.03
CA ALA A 248 -1.07 -15.32 -18.77
C ALA A 248 -1.47 -13.85 -19.00
N ALA A 249 -0.60 -12.92 -18.66
CA ALA A 249 -0.81 -11.51 -18.93
C ALA A 249 -0.71 -11.19 -20.43
N VAL A 250 0.23 -11.81 -21.14
CA VAL A 250 0.33 -11.65 -22.60
C VAL A 250 -0.91 -12.19 -23.30
N ASP A 251 -1.42 -13.33 -22.87
CA ASP A 251 -2.65 -13.92 -23.43
C ASP A 251 -3.89 -13.03 -23.17
N ALA A 252 -3.92 -12.35 -22.04
CA ALA A 252 -5.03 -11.49 -21.64
C ALA A 252 -4.99 -10.08 -22.27
N PHE A 253 -3.79 -9.49 -22.36
CA PHE A 253 -3.61 -8.06 -22.70
C PHE A 253 -2.71 -7.80 -23.92
N GLY A 254 -2.10 -8.86 -24.49
CA GLY A 254 -1.08 -8.72 -25.51
C GLY A 254 0.30 -8.35 -24.94
N MET A 255 1.29 -8.17 -25.81
CA MET A 255 2.64 -7.79 -25.42
C MET A 255 2.72 -6.29 -25.15
N ILE A 256 2.92 -5.89 -23.90
CA ILE A 256 3.07 -4.50 -23.46
C ILE A 256 4.42 -4.39 -22.75
N PHE A 257 5.38 -3.71 -23.40
CA PHE A 257 6.74 -3.60 -22.89
C PHE A 257 6.89 -2.48 -21.84
N GLY A 258 7.72 -2.77 -20.84
CA GLY A 258 8.21 -1.81 -19.88
C GLY A 258 9.68 -2.05 -19.59
N THR A 259 10.37 -1.07 -19.02
CA THR A 259 11.74 -1.19 -18.53
C THR A 259 11.77 -1.11 -17.01
N VAL A 260 12.72 -1.80 -16.39
CA VAL A 260 13.04 -1.65 -14.97
C VAL A 260 14.55 -1.55 -14.79
N ASN A 261 14.99 -0.56 -14.03
CA ASN A 261 16.40 -0.29 -13.80
C ASN A 261 16.84 -0.83 -12.45
N TYR A 262 17.88 -1.62 -12.46
CA TYR A 262 18.58 -2.18 -11.28
C TYR A 262 20.05 -1.72 -11.36
N SER A 263 20.27 -0.43 -11.13
CA SER A 263 21.58 0.23 -11.35
C SER A 263 22.74 -0.39 -10.57
N ASP A 264 22.42 -1.16 -9.53
CA ASP A 264 23.38 -1.76 -8.60
C ASP A 264 23.63 -3.25 -8.89
N VAL A 265 22.93 -3.82 -9.89
CA VAL A 265 23.04 -5.25 -10.22
C VAL A 265 24.03 -5.47 -11.34
N GLU A 266 25.17 -6.08 -11.00
CA GLU A 266 26.26 -6.38 -11.94
C GLU A 266 26.22 -7.82 -12.51
N SER A 267 25.34 -8.70 -12.00
CA SER A 267 25.18 -10.10 -12.48
C SER A 267 23.93 -10.25 -13.31
N PRO A 268 24.03 -10.76 -14.57
CA PRO A 268 22.87 -11.10 -15.40
C PRO A 268 21.92 -12.10 -14.74
N GLU A 269 22.43 -13.06 -13.96
CA GLU A 269 21.64 -14.07 -13.25
C GLU A 269 20.78 -13.43 -12.16
N ILE A 270 21.36 -12.55 -11.36
CA ILE A 270 20.65 -11.81 -10.31
C ILE A 270 19.62 -10.88 -10.96
N LEU A 271 19.99 -10.20 -12.04
CA LEU A 271 19.11 -9.33 -12.82
C LEU A 271 17.88 -10.09 -13.33
N LEU A 272 18.08 -11.29 -13.89
CA LEU A 272 17.00 -12.15 -14.37
C LEU A 272 16.08 -12.59 -13.23
N LYS A 273 16.65 -12.96 -12.08
CA LYS A 273 15.87 -13.37 -10.90
C LYS A 273 14.99 -12.24 -10.39
N GLN A 274 15.56 -11.04 -10.21
CA GLN A 274 14.82 -9.87 -9.74
C GLN A 274 13.72 -9.46 -10.73
N ALA A 275 14.01 -9.48 -12.02
CA ALA A 275 13.01 -9.18 -13.05
C ALA A 275 11.83 -10.16 -13.01
N ARG A 276 12.08 -11.46 -12.79
CA ARG A 276 11.02 -12.48 -12.67
C ARG A 276 10.12 -12.26 -11.44
N GLU A 277 10.65 -11.77 -10.34
CA GLU A 277 9.82 -11.40 -9.18
C GLU A 277 9.02 -10.12 -9.48
N TYR A 278 9.66 -9.11 -10.05
CA TYR A 278 9.03 -7.84 -10.38
C TYR A 278 7.84 -7.98 -11.35
N ILE A 279 7.98 -8.79 -12.43
CA ILE A 279 6.89 -8.95 -13.41
C ILE A 279 5.64 -9.57 -12.79
N LYS A 280 5.80 -10.49 -11.83
CA LYS A 280 4.67 -11.06 -11.10
C LYS A 280 3.90 -9.99 -10.33
N ASP A 281 4.61 -9.08 -9.68
CA ASP A 281 4.00 -8.01 -8.91
C ASP A 281 3.29 -6.98 -9.82
N VAL A 282 3.90 -6.62 -10.95
CA VAL A 282 3.32 -5.67 -11.91
C VAL A 282 2.04 -6.21 -12.56
N VAL A 283 2.03 -7.47 -12.95
CA VAL A 283 0.84 -8.12 -13.51
C VAL A 283 -0.29 -8.21 -12.48
N ASN A 284 0.05 -8.46 -11.22
CA ASN A 284 -0.91 -8.61 -10.13
C ASN A 284 -1.62 -7.28 -9.75
N LEU A 285 -0.96 -6.13 -9.96
CA LEU A 285 -1.51 -4.81 -9.63
C LEU A 285 -2.51 -4.26 -10.66
N ALA A 286 -2.72 -4.97 -11.77
CA ALA A 286 -3.53 -4.48 -12.89
C ALA A 286 -5.03 -4.41 -12.62
N ILE A 287 -5.56 -5.18 -11.69
CA ILE A 287 -7.00 -5.21 -11.36
C ILE A 287 -7.20 -4.63 -9.96
N THR A 288 -7.88 -3.50 -9.90
CA THR A 288 -8.28 -2.88 -8.64
C THR A 288 -9.78 -2.96 -8.48
N ILE A 289 -10.23 -3.38 -7.31
CA ILE A 289 -11.63 -3.36 -6.93
C ILE A 289 -11.76 -2.37 -5.80
N GLU A 290 -12.45 -1.28 -6.05
CA GLU A 290 -12.90 -0.37 -5.00
C GLU A 290 -14.29 -0.80 -4.56
N LEU A 291 -14.46 -0.95 -3.28
CA LEU A 291 -15.76 -1.17 -2.70
C LEU A 291 -15.93 -0.28 -1.47
N THR A 292 -17.14 0.18 -1.29
CA THR A 292 -17.59 0.78 -0.05
C THR A 292 -18.27 -0.31 0.76
N ALA A 293 -17.71 -0.64 1.90
CA ALA A 293 -18.25 -1.63 2.80
C ALA A 293 -18.41 -1.03 4.19
N VAL A 294 -19.47 -1.45 4.88
CA VAL A 294 -19.60 -1.20 6.31
C VAL A 294 -18.66 -2.16 7.04
N ASP A 295 -17.78 -1.61 7.86
CA ASP A 295 -17.07 -2.43 8.84
C ASP A 295 -18.07 -2.88 9.90
N LEU A 296 -18.36 -4.17 9.93
CA LEU A 296 -19.33 -4.73 10.87
C LEU A 296 -18.93 -4.49 12.33
N LYS A 297 -17.63 -4.29 12.60
CA LYS A 297 -17.15 -3.88 13.94
C LYS A 297 -17.66 -2.50 14.31
N ASP A 298 -17.61 -1.54 13.38
CA ASP A 298 -18.13 -0.19 13.59
C ASP A 298 -19.67 -0.18 13.72
N ALA A 299 -20.35 -1.15 13.11
CA ALA A 299 -21.79 -1.38 13.28
C ALA A 299 -22.15 -2.11 14.59
N GLY A 300 -21.17 -2.43 15.45
CA GLY A 300 -21.39 -3.03 16.76
C GLY A 300 -21.36 -4.55 16.81
N PHE A 301 -21.03 -5.23 15.72
CA PHE A 301 -20.85 -6.68 15.71
C PHE A 301 -19.53 -7.10 16.36
N ASP A 302 -19.51 -8.25 17.02
CA ASP A 302 -18.27 -8.80 17.62
C ASP A 302 -17.44 -9.54 16.58
N VAL A 303 -16.84 -8.79 15.69
CA VAL A 303 -15.96 -9.24 14.62
C VAL A 303 -14.66 -8.45 14.65
N LYS A 304 -13.63 -8.95 13.97
CA LYS A 304 -12.36 -8.21 13.80
C LYS A 304 -12.59 -7.01 12.89
N GLU A 305 -12.02 -5.87 13.26
CA GLU A 305 -11.98 -4.66 12.43
C GLU A 305 -11.17 -4.91 11.13
N LEU A 306 -11.61 -4.29 10.04
CA LEU A 306 -10.88 -4.32 8.76
C LEU A 306 -9.66 -3.42 8.83
N GLU A 307 -8.48 -4.02 8.72
CA GLU A 307 -7.20 -3.30 8.78
C GLU A 307 -6.48 -3.37 7.42
N ILE A 308 -5.67 -2.35 7.15
CA ILE A 308 -4.81 -2.30 5.97
C ILE A 308 -3.91 -3.55 5.90
N GLY A 309 -3.83 -4.18 4.74
CA GLY A 309 -3.01 -5.37 4.50
C GLY A 309 -3.71 -6.69 4.79
N ASP A 310 -4.85 -6.70 5.51
CA ASP A 310 -5.61 -7.92 5.74
C ASP A 310 -6.03 -8.56 4.42
N LYS A 311 -5.91 -9.88 4.34
CA LYS A 311 -6.47 -10.69 3.24
C LYS A 311 -7.80 -11.26 3.70
N ILE A 312 -8.86 -10.85 3.05
CA ILE A 312 -10.23 -11.18 3.44
C ILE A 312 -10.98 -11.86 2.30
N PRO A 313 -11.93 -12.76 2.60
CA PRO A 313 -12.79 -13.33 1.59
C PRO A 313 -13.77 -12.27 1.07
N VAL A 314 -13.88 -12.18 -0.26
CA VAL A 314 -14.80 -11.27 -0.96
C VAL A 314 -15.69 -12.11 -1.84
N ILE A 315 -17.00 -12.02 -1.60
CA ILE A 315 -18.01 -12.78 -2.32
C ILE A 315 -18.99 -11.82 -2.98
N SER A 316 -19.01 -11.79 -4.30
CA SER A 316 -20.02 -11.07 -5.07
C SER A 316 -20.39 -11.86 -6.32
N LYS A 317 -21.42 -12.70 -6.22
CA LYS A 317 -21.91 -13.51 -7.34
C LYS A 317 -22.28 -12.68 -8.57
N PRO A 318 -23.00 -11.54 -8.43
CA PRO A 318 -23.33 -10.71 -9.59
C PRO A 318 -22.11 -10.19 -10.36
N HIS A 319 -20.98 -9.97 -9.65
CA HIS A 319 -19.74 -9.43 -10.23
C HIS A 319 -18.70 -10.52 -10.53
N GLY A 320 -19.06 -11.81 -10.32
CA GLY A 320 -18.17 -12.94 -10.55
C GLY A 320 -16.94 -12.94 -9.64
N ILE A 321 -17.08 -12.46 -8.39
CA ILE A 321 -16.02 -12.39 -7.40
C ILE A 321 -16.29 -13.43 -6.32
N ASP A 322 -15.32 -14.32 -6.13
CA ASP A 322 -15.28 -15.31 -5.05
C ASP A 322 -13.81 -15.64 -4.78
N SER A 323 -13.14 -14.78 -4.03
CA SER A 323 -11.70 -14.91 -3.80
C SER A 323 -11.25 -14.13 -2.57
N TYR A 324 -10.09 -14.49 -2.02
CA TYR A 324 -9.40 -13.68 -1.03
C TYR A 324 -8.74 -12.47 -1.69
N MET A 325 -8.96 -11.29 -1.13
CA MET A 325 -8.38 -10.05 -1.61
C MET A 325 -7.70 -9.30 -0.47
N GLN A 326 -6.58 -8.64 -0.79
CA GLN A 326 -5.85 -7.83 0.17
C GLN A 326 -6.42 -6.41 0.22
N ILE A 327 -6.60 -5.90 1.43
CA ILE A 327 -6.96 -4.50 1.65
C ILE A 327 -5.74 -3.63 1.35
N SER A 328 -5.82 -2.86 0.26
CA SER A 328 -4.75 -1.96 -0.18
C SER A 328 -4.88 -0.53 0.33
N LYS A 329 -6.11 -0.09 0.59
CA LYS A 329 -6.41 1.23 1.17
C LYS A 329 -7.68 1.14 2.03
N VAL A 330 -7.67 1.84 3.16
CA VAL A 330 -8.85 2.05 4.01
C VAL A 330 -9.02 3.55 4.26
N SER A 331 -10.22 4.06 4.03
CA SER A 331 -10.64 5.42 4.38
C SER A 331 -11.79 5.31 5.37
N LYS A 332 -11.59 5.75 6.60
CA LYS A 332 -12.60 5.70 7.68
C LYS A 332 -13.05 7.10 8.07
N ASN A 333 -14.36 7.31 8.07
CA ASN A 333 -14.96 8.44 8.76
C ASN A 333 -15.24 8.02 10.21
N LEU A 334 -14.56 8.65 11.18
CA LEU A 334 -14.65 8.23 12.58
C LEU A 334 -15.99 8.55 13.25
N LYS A 335 -16.84 9.36 12.60
CA LYS A 335 -18.20 9.69 13.06
C LYS A 335 -19.30 8.97 12.29
N GLN A 336 -19.02 8.57 11.05
CA GLN A 336 -20.00 7.97 10.14
C GLN A 336 -19.41 6.68 9.55
N ALA A 337 -19.79 5.55 10.12
CA ALA A 337 -19.24 4.25 9.71
C ALA A 337 -19.63 3.87 8.26
N ASP A 338 -20.80 4.34 7.80
CA ASP A 338 -21.32 4.12 6.44
C ASP A 338 -20.55 4.88 5.34
N ASP A 339 -19.80 5.90 5.70
CA ASP A 339 -18.88 6.61 4.80
C ASP A 339 -17.50 5.95 4.66
N SER A 340 -17.26 4.86 5.38
CA SER A 340 -15.98 4.15 5.30
C SER A 340 -15.84 3.40 3.98
N LYS A 341 -14.65 3.50 3.38
CA LYS A 341 -14.33 2.86 2.08
C LYS A 341 -13.13 1.95 2.23
N VAL A 342 -13.24 0.78 1.64
CA VAL A 342 -12.16 -0.19 1.56
C VAL A 342 -11.81 -0.41 0.10
N THR A 343 -10.53 -0.21 -0.26
CA THR A 343 -10.02 -0.55 -1.58
C THR A 343 -9.29 -1.88 -1.50
N LEU A 344 -9.68 -2.80 -2.36
CA LEU A 344 -9.07 -4.11 -2.45
C LEU A 344 -8.17 -4.19 -3.67
N GLY A 345 -6.93 -4.62 -3.49
CA GLY A 345 -6.07 -5.05 -4.56
C GLY A 345 -6.30 -6.53 -4.84
N SER A 346 -6.60 -6.91 -6.08
CA SER A 346 -6.52 -8.31 -6.46
C SER A 346 -5.06 -8.67 -6.65
N THR A 347 -4.48 -9.40 -5.71
CA THR A 347 -3.26 -10.12 -6.02
C THR A 347 -3.68 -11.39 -6.77
N LEU A 348 -3.31 -11.51 -8.04
CA LEU A 348 -3.43 -12.78 -8.78
C LEU A 348 -2.72 -13.95 -8.05
N LYS A 349 -1.83 -13.67 -7.10
CA LYS A 349 -1.24 -14.64 -6.17
C LYS A 349 -2.27 -15.45 -5.36
N ALA A 350 -3.43 -14.88 -5.04
CA ALA A 350 -4.49 -15.63 -4.35
C ALA A 350 -5.06 -16.78 -5.21
N LEU A 351 -4.89 -16.73 -6.54
CA LEU A 351 -5.29 -17.80 -7.46
C LEU A 351 -4.18 -18.85 -7.67
N THR A 352 -2.91 -18.53 -7.41
CA THR A 352 -1.77 -19.43 -7.72
C THR A 352 -1.28 -20.24 -6.54
N ASP A 353 -1.38 -19.77 -5.30
CA ASP A 353 -0.75 -20.47 -4.16
C ASP A 353 -1.54 -21.70 -3.67
N LYS A 354 -2.82 -21.84 -4.03
CA LYS A 354 -3.61 -23.06 -3.75
C LYS A 354 -3.73 -24.03 -4.92
N GLN A 355 -3.18 -23.71 -6.10
CA GLN A 355 -3.28 -24.59 -7.29
C GLN A 355 -2.01 -24.59 -8.16
N VAL A 356 -0.85 -24.82 -7.56
CA VAL A 356 0.41 -25.03 -8.29
C VAL A 356 0.45 -26.43 -8.87
N ASN A 357 -0.50 -26.77 -9.75
CA ASN A 357 -0.31 -27.95 -10.61
C ASN A 357 -1.04 -27.90 -11.97
N ASN A 358 -1.58 -26.75 -12.41
CA ASN A 358 -2.15 -26.67 -13.75
C ASN A 358 -2.00 -25.26 -14.33
N ALA A 359 -0.98 -25.05 -15.17
CA ALA A 359 -0.84 -23.83 -15.99
C ALA A 359 -2.09 -23.58 -16.89
N ASP A 360 -2.83 -24.64 -17.24
CA ASP A 360 -4.07 -24.56 -18.03
C ASP A 360 -5.26 -23.96 -17.27
N SER A 361 -5.26 -23.98 -15.93
CA SER A 361 -6.37 -23.45 -15.14
C SER A 361 -6.34 -21.93 -14.98
N VAL A 362 -5.17 -21.30 -15.13
CA VAL A 362 -5.02 -19.83 -15.03
C VAL A 362 -5.50 -19.16 -16.31
N SER A 363 -5.13 -19.68 -17.47
CA SER A 363 -5.60 -19.18 -18.76
C SER A 363 -7.10 -19.36 -18.94
N LEU A 364 -7.68 -20.47 -18.48
CA LEU A 364 -9.12 -20.72 -18.47
C LEU A 364 -9.86 -19.71 -17.55
N ARG A 365 -9.34 -19.41 -16.35
CA ARG A 365 -9.97 -18.45 -15.42
C ARG A 365 -9.84 -17.01 -15.89
N ILE A 366 -8.71 -16.60 -16.48
CA ILE A 366 -8.57 -15.28 -17.10
C ILE A 366 -9.54 -15.15 -18.29
N SER A 367 -9.72 -16.19 -19.10
CA SER A 367 -10.70 -16.19 -20.17
C SER A 367 -12.15 -16.19 -19.67
N GLU A 368 -12.44 -16.86 -18.56
CA GLU A 368 -13.74 -16.79 -17.87
C GLU A 368 -14.03 -15.41 -17.28
N ILE A 369 -13.04 -14.79 -16.63
CA ILE A 369 -13.14 -13.41 -16.12
C ILE A 369 -13.39 -12.45 -17.29
N ARG A 370 -12.67 -12.63 -18.40
CA ARG A 370 -12.85 -11.85 -19.62
C ARG A 370 -14.25 -12.04 -20.23
N SER A 371 -14.74 -13.26 -20.36
CA SER A 371 -16.08 -13.55 -20.89
C SER A 371 -17.20 -13.03 -19.99
N LYS A 372 -17.00 -13.07 -18.66
CA LYS A 372 -17.95 -12.52 -17.68
C LYS A 372 -17.92 -10.98 -17.66
N MET A 373 -16.78 -10.35 -17.93
CA MET A 373 -16.68 -8.88 -18.10
C MET A 373 -17.45 -8.38 -19.33
N TYR A 374 -17.42 -9.11 -20.45
CA TYR A 374 -18.17 -8.77 -21.66
C TYR A 374 -19.69 -8.99 -21.52
N ASN A 375 -20.12 -9.84 -20.61
CA ASN A 375 -21.51 -10.23 -20.43
C ASN A 375 -22.22 -9.55 -19.24
N LEU A 376 -21.63 -8.51 -18.63
CA LEU A 376 -22.29 -7.74 -17.57
C LEU A 376 -23.40 -6.87 -18.20
N PRO A 377 -24.67 -7.01 -17.77
CA PRO A 377 -25.75 -6.16 -18.23
C PRO A 377 -25.48 -4.71 -17.80
N GLY A 378 -25.25 -3.82 -18.76
CA GLY A 378 -25.02 -2.39 -18.55
C GLY A 378 -23.62 -1.88 -18.90
N LEU A 379 -22.66 -2.76 -19.23
CA LEU A 379 -21.38 -2.40 -19.82
C LEU A 379 -21.30 -3.01 -21.23
N SER A 380 -22.02 -2.44 -22.15
CA SER A 380 -21.74 -2.63 -23.58
C SER A 380 -20.53 -1.75 -23.92
N LEU A 381 -19.35 -2.31 -23.76
CA LEU A 381 -18.18 -1.81 -24.46
C LEU A 381 -18.32 -2.29 -25.90
N GLU A 382 -18.94 -1.47 -26.74
CA GLU A 382 -18.80 -1.64 -28.19
C GLU A 382 -17.30 -1.58 -28.52
N PRO A 383 -16.79 -2.52 -29.32
CA PRO A 383 -15.41 -2.42 -29.78
C PRO A 383 -15.26 -1.07 -30.49
N ILE A 384 -14.29 -0.27 -30.05
CA ILE A 384 -13.92 0.97 -30.75
C ILE A 384 -13.51 0.56 -32.15
N THR A 385 -14.40 0.80 -33.12
CA THR A 385 -14.12 0.57 -34.53
C THR A 385 -13.18 1.66 -35.04
N ASN A 386 -12.42 1.37 -36.09
CA ASN A 386 -11.52 2.35 -36.72
C ASN A 386 -12.23 3.64 -37.10
N GLU A 387 -13.54 3.60 -37.40
CA GLU A 387 -14.37 4.78 -37.70
C GLU A 387 -14.55 5.72 -36.50
N VAL A 388 -14.59 5.16 -35.25
CA VAL A 388 -14.68 5.98 -34.02
C VAL A 388 -13.33 6.64 -33.71
N LEU A 389 -12.21 5.97 -34.01
CA LEU A 389 -10.87 6.54 -33.86
C LEU A 389 -10.60 7.68 -34.87
N GLU A 390 -11.07 7.57 -36.13
CA GLU A 390 -10.94 8.64 -37.11
C GLU A 390 -11.78 9.87 -36.79
N GLY A 391 -12.92 9.68 -36.09
CA GLY A 391 -13.78 10.78 -35.63
C GLY A 391 -13.24 11.55 -34.41
N ILE A 392 -12.27 11.02 -33.70
CA ILE A 392 -11.61 11.67 -32.54
C ILE A 392 -10.34 12.43 -32.98
N LEU A 393 -9.74 12.07 -34.12
CA LEU A 393 -8.49 12.64 -34.64
C LEU A 393 -8.69 13.75 -35.68
N ASN A 394 -9.95 14.11 -36.07
CA ASN A 394 -10.34 15.26 -36.86
C ASN A 394 -11.17 16.22 -36.01
#